data_c7e1fdead96af66c08014d52b35f54c8
#
_entry.id   c7e1fdead96af66c08014d52b35f54c8
#
_cell.length_a   1.000
_cell.length_b   1.000
_cell.length_c   1.000
_cell.angle_alpha   90.00
_cell.angle_beta   90.00
_cell.angle_gamma   90.00
#
_symmetry.space_group_name_H-M   'P 1'
#
loop_
_entity.id
_entity.type
_entity.pdbx_description
1 polymer ?
#
loop_
_entity_poly.entity_id
_entity_poly.type
_entity_poly.pdbx_seq_one_letter_code
_entity_poly.pdbx_strand_id
1 'polypeptide(L)'
;MPAAFAAEGDTLPAGATTMGGANTTLIPDAEENCLSWLFGSGDTITMPYLNVKGQGLRRNVTLDLEDCLVGITYTELGSIGSYVSASAAQEAWKAQAVAIHSYLEYHKQYGSSANALIYTPVEDIPSSARSAIRKAVESVKDEVLTYNGSVIDAVWSASAGYNTQTGVYGTCSSLDAWGSDVPYLKSVESPYERQYHEKMRRIIGKDYDYVEYNDSRTGEPYQSADTTHKDLGGFVQYNTLVSNGRSYRYIGQFVSSRYCFDFGTDASGTPCMTYYGYGHGVGMSQCGAVGYAAEEGMNYKQILQHYYTGAKIRTSTTRSGGLFGWLAGLFR
;
A
#
# COMPACT_ATOMS: atom_id res chain seq x y z
N MET A 1 -8.12 -4.44 6.36
CA MET A 1 -7.40 -5.14 5.28
C MET A 1 -6.06 -4.48 5.13
N PRO A 2 -4.95 -5.20 4.92
CA PRO A 2 -3.66 -4.55 4.81
C PRO A 2 -3.62 -3.67 3.56
N ALA A 3 -3.12 -2.46 3.72
CA ALA A 3 -2.94 -1.49 2.65
C ALA A 3 -1.69 -1.78 1.80
N ALA A 4 -0.84 -2.68 2.25
CA ALA A 4 0.42 -3.00 1.61
C ALA A 4 0.44 -4.46 1.16
N PHE A 5 0.83 -4.68 -0.09
CA PHE A 5 1.20 -5.99 -0.58
C PHE A 5 2.70 -6.19 -0.41
N ALA A 6 3.06 -6.79 0.70
CA ALA A 6 4.35 -7.43 0.76
C ALA A 6 4.31 -8.71 -0.08
N ALA A 7 5.40 -8.98 -0.81
CA ALA A 7 5.57 -10.21 -1.54
C ALA A 7 5.26 -11.42 -0.64
N GLU A 8 4.22 -12.17 -0.97
CA GLU A 8 3.96 -13.47 -0.36
C GLU A 8 5.09 -14.43 -0.76
N GLY A 9 5.96 -14.65 0.17
CA GLY A 9 6.90 -15.75 0.13
C GLY A 9 6.80 -16.51 1.43
N ASP A 10 5.64 -17.09 1.73
CA ASP A 10 5.51 -18.30 2.54
C ASP A 10 4.03 -18.67 2.64
N THR A 11 3.71 -19.83 2.12
CA THR A 11 2.42 -20.48 2.17
C THR A 11 2.02 -20.75 3.62
N LEU A 12 0.95 -20.08 4.09
CA LEU A 12 0.23 -20.55 5.27
C LEU A 12 -0.64 -21.72 4.84
N PRO A 13 -0.59 -22.86 5.54
CA PRO A 13 -1.45 -23.99 5.26
C PRO A 13 -2.92 -23.63 5.58
N ALA A 14 -3.81 -24.00 4.66
CA ALA A 14 -5.25 -23.96 4.88
C ALA A 14 -5.62 -24.85 6.08
N GLY A 15 -6.34 -24.27 7.04
CA GLY A 15 -6.99 -25.01 8.13
C GLY A 15 -6.44 -24.71 9.52
N ALA A 16 -6.92 -23.65 10.15
CA ALA A 16 -6.87 -23.54 11.60
C ALA A 16 -8.26 -23.20 12.12
N THR A 17 -8.95 -24.25 12.49
CA THR A 17 -10.08 -24.25 13.41
C THR A 17 -9.59 -23.78 14.79
N THR A 18 -10.37 -22.94 15.44
CA THR A 18 -10.25 -22.53 16.82
C THR A 18 -9.95 -23.70 17.76
N MET A 19 -8.96 -23.57 18.62
CA MET A 19 -8.98 -23.95 20.04
C MET A 19 -7.64 -23.66 20.74
N GLY A 20 -7.71 -22.96 21.85
CA GLY A 20 -7.04 -23.25 23.12
C GLY A 20 -5.52 -23.17 23.22
N GLY A 21 -5.09 -22.13 23.93
CA GLY A 21 -4.02 -22.11 24.91
C GLY A 21 -2.72 -22.86 24.59
N ALA A 22 -1.65 -22.11 24.25
CA ALA A 22 -0.31 -22.57 24.57
C ALA A 22 0.65 -21.37 24.65
N ASN A 23 1.23 -21.21 25.81
CA ASN A 23 2.52 -20.65 26.17
C ASN A 23 3.26 -19.85 25.09
N THR A 24 2.97 -18.56 25.02
CA THR A 24 3.93 -17.58 24.56
C THR A 24 4.96 -17.41 25.68
N THR A 25 6.12 -18.01 25.54
CA THR A 25 7.32 -17.59 26.25
C THR A 25 7.52 -16.12 25.95
N LEU A 26 7.21 -15.27 26.89
CA LEU A 26 7.59 -13.86 26.90
C LEU A 26 9.12 -13.86 26.90
N ILE A 27 9.74 -13.49 25.79
CA ILE A 27 11.14 -13.08 25.80
C ILE A 27 11.12 -11.79 26.62
N PRO A 28 11.97 -11.69 27.67
CA PRO A 28 12.08 -10.46 28.46
C PRO A 28 12.38 -9.30 27.53
N ASP A 29 11.80 -8.13 27.86
CA ASP A 29 12.08 -6.87 27.19
C ASP A 29 13.57 -6.76 26.91
N ALA A 30 13.90 -6.54 25.62
CA ALA A 30 15.27 -6.32 25.23
C ALA A 30 15.81 -5.17 26.08
N GLU A 31 16.94 -5.40 26.72
CA GLU A 31 17.68 -4.39 27.46
C GLU A 31 17.73 -3.12 26.61
N GLU A 32 17.22 -2.01 27.17
CA GLU A 32 17.33 -0.68 26.60
C GLU A 32 18.75 -0.48 26.11
N ASN A 33 18.88 -0.27 24.82
CA ASN A 33 20.16 0.00 24.18
C ASN A 33 20.63 1.37 24.70
N CYS A 34 21.43 1.36 25.78
CA CYS A 34 21.85 2.48 26.61
C CYS A 34 22.69 3.55 25.86
N LEU A 35 22.73 3.51 24.51
CA LEU A 35 23.53 4.42 23.68
C LEU A 35 22.68 5.42 22.85
N SER A 36 21.36 5.25 22.76
CA SER A 36 20.51 6.14 21.96
C SER A 36 20.36 7.56 22.55
N TRP A 37 20.62 7.74 23.84
CA TRP A 37 20.58 9.05 24.51
C TRP A 37 21.84 9.90 24.32
N LEU A 38 22.92 9.33 23.76
CA LEU A 38 24.20 10.03 23.54
C LEU A 38 24.28 10.72 22.14
N PHE A 39 23.42 10.35 21.21
CA PHE A 39 23.44 10.91 19.84
C PHE A 39 22.04 11.43 19.48
N GLY A 40 21.78 12.71 19.78
CA GLY A 40 20.74 13.55 19.25
C GLY A 40 19.33 12.97 19.19
N SER A 41 18.34 13.67 19.71
CA SER A 41 16.91 13.41 19.59
C SER A 41 16.47 13.26 18.14
N GLY A 42 16.66 12.10 17.54
CA GLY A 42 15.99 11.71 16.29
C GLY A 42 14.49 11.60 16.57
N ASP A 43 13.66 12.04 15.63
CA ASP A 43 12.22 11.85 15.72
C ASP A 43 11.91 10.36 15.69
N THR A 44 11.16 9.85 16.67
CA THR A 44 10.79 8.44 16.76
C THR A 44 9.30 8.25 16.45
N ILE A 45 8.94 7.10 15.93
CA ILE A 45 7.57 6.68 15.74
C ILE A 45 7.30 5.38 16.51
N THR A 46 6.20 5.33 17.25
CA THR A 46 5.74 4.11 17.94
C THR A 46 4.50 3.59 17.27
N MET A 47 4.58 2.37 16.71
CA MET A 47 3.46 1.71 16.07
C MET A 47 2.85 0.65 16.97
N PRO A 48 1.51 0.62 17.12
CA PRO A 48 0.84 -0.43 17.88
C PRO A 48 1.10 -1.82 17.31
N TYR A 49 1.24 -1.90 16.00
CA TYR A 49 1.56 -3.15 15.27
C TYR A 49 2.48 -2.87 14.09
N LEU A 50 3.51 -3.70 13.93
CA LEU A 50 4.44 -3.68 12.80
C LEU A 50 4.88 -5.13 12.50
N ASN A 51 4.90 -5.51 11.23
CA ASN A 51 5.42 -6.80 10.82
C ASN A 51 6.92 -6.63 10.47
N VAL A 52 7.80 -7.09 11.33
CA VAL A 52 9.25 -6.99 11.12
C VAL A 52 9.71 -8.19 10.30
N LYS A 53 10.30 -7.95 9.13
CA LYS A 53 10.76 -8.99 8.21
C LYS A 53 11.71 -9.95 8.92
N GLY A 54 11.46 -11.25 8.78
CA GLY A 54 12.22 -12.29 9.48
C GLY A 54 11.84 -12.51 10.95
N GLN A 55 11.05 -11.63 11.56
CA GLN A 55 10.65 -11.71 12.96
C GLN A 55 9.13 -11.80 13.18
N GLY A 56 8.31 -11.49 12.12
CA GLY A 56 6.86 -11.52 12.19
C GLY A 56 6.24 -10.30 12.87
N LEU A 57 4.95 -10.41 13.22
CA LEU A 57 4.18 -9.34 13.83
C LEU A 57 4.69 -8.98 15.23
N ARG A 58 4.96 -7.70 15.45
CA ARG A 58 5.38 -7.11 16.73
C ARG A 58 4.38 -6.06 17.19
N ARG A 59 4.30 -5.83 18.51
CA ARG A 59 3.42 -4.83 19.13
C ARG A 59 4.25 -3.74 19.79
N ASN A 60 3.72 -2.51 19.78
CA ASN A 60 4.34 -1.35 20.43
C ASN A 60 5.80 -1.14 20.02
N VAL A 61 6.04 -1.19 18.71
CA VAL A 61 7.40 -1.05 18.15
C VAL A 61 7.74 0.43 18.04
N THR A 62 8.83 0.85 18.67
CA THR A 62 9.39 2.19 18.54
C THR A 62 10.65 2.14 17.69
N LEU A 63 10.69 2.93 16.62
CA LEU A 63 11.81 3.05 15.69
C LEU A 63 12.17 4.53 15.50
N ASP A 64 13.39 4.81 15.08
CA ASP A 64 13.70 6.07 14.43
C ASP A 64 12.79 6.25 13.21
N LEU A 65 12.21 7.44 13.04
CA LEU A 65 11.22 7.71 11.99
C LEU A 65 11.83 7.51 10.60
N GLU A 66 13.05 8.02 10.37
CA GLU A 66 13.72 7.92 9.08
C GLU A 66 14.03 6.46 8.75
N ASP A 67 14.56 5.67 9.70
CA ASP A 67 14.81 4.25 9.51
C ASP A 67 13.53 3.46 9.24
N CYS A 68 12.44 3.78 9.96
CA CYS A 68 11.13 3.18 9.73
C CYS A 68 10.65 3.44 8.29
N LEU A 69 10.70 4.70 7.83
CA LEU A 69 10.28 5.07 6.48
C LEU A 69 11.18 4.44 5.42
N VAL A 70 12.51 4.40 5.62
CA VAL A 70 13.46 3.74 4.70
C VAL A 70 13.15 2.26 4.57
N GLY A 71 12.97 1.57 5.71
CA GLY A 71 12.74 0.11 5.73
C GLY A 71 11.42 -0.28 5.05
N ILE A 72 10.35 0.48 5.30
CA ILE A 72 9.05 0.20 4.67
C ILE A 72 9.08 0.61 3.18
N THR A 73 9.68 1.77 2.81
CA THR A 73 9.80 2.18 1.41
C THR A 73 10.58 1.15 0.59
N TYR A 74 11.66 0.58 1.16
CA TYR A 74 12.38 -0.51 0.50
C TYR A 74 11.52 -1.78 0.35
N THR A 75 10.74 -2.13 1.36
CA THR A 75 9.84 -3.29 1.29
C THR A 75 8.82 -3.12 0.16
N GLU A 76 8.27 -1.92 -0.01
CA GLU A 76 7.20 -1.61 -0.94
C GLU A 76 7.67 -1.42 -2.39
N LEU A 77 8.75 -0.66 -2.60
CA LEU A 77 9.23 -0.32 -3.95
C LEU A 77 10.59 -0.94 -4.32
N GLY A 78 11.32 -1.46 -3.35
CA GLY A 78 12.64 -2.07 -3.59
C GLY A 78 13.62 -1.12 -4.31
N SER A 79 14.52 -1.72 -5.09
CA SER A 79 15.58 -1.01 -5.82
C SER A 79 15.13 -0.58 -7.22
N ILE A 80 14.09 0.25 -7.32
CA ILE A 80 13.55 0.71 -8.62
C ILE A 80 14.55 1.49 -9.49
N GLY A 81 15.63 2.02 -8.90
CA GLY A 81 16.66 2.72 -9.65
C GLY A 81 17.37 1.89 -10.73
N SER A 82 17.17 0.56 -10.76
CA SER A 82 17.61 -0.30 -11.86
C SER A 82 16.65 -0.31 -13.06
N TYR A 83 15.45 0.22 -12.92
CA TYR A 83 14.39 0.20 -13.96
C TYR A 83 14.08 1.58 -14.53
N VAL A 84 14.44 2.64 -13.81
CA VAL A 84 14.19 4.04 -14.19
C VAL A 84 15.39 4.92 -13.90
N SER A 85 15.39 6.16 -14.40
CA SER A 85 16.45 7.13 -14.07
C SER A 85 16.52 7.40 -12.56
N ALA A 86 17.70 7.78 -12.08
CA ALA A 86 17.89 8.12 -10.67
C ALA A 86 16.95 9.24 -10.20
N SER A 87 16.64 10.20 -11.08
CA SER A 87 15.69 11.27 -10.79
C SER A 87 14.27 10.73 -10.60
N ALA A 88 13.78 9.93 -11.53
CA ALA A 88 12.45 9.32 -11.42
C ALA A 88 12.33 8.41 -10.19
N ALA A 89 13.35 7.62 -9.90
CA ALA A 89 13.38 6.77 -8.70
C ALA A 89 13.29 7.61 -7.42
N GLN A 90 14.00 8.75 -7.35
CA GLN A 90 13.91 9.66 -6.20
C GLN A 90 12.49 10.18 -5.99
N GLU A 91 11.80 10.62 -7.04
CA GLU A 91 10.45 11.15 -6.91
C GLU A 91 9.42 10.06 -6.53
N ALA A 92 9.54 8.84 -7.08
CA ALA A 92 8.69 7.72 -6.70
C ALA A 92 8.91 7.28 -5.23
N TRP A 93 10.17 7.19 -4.77
CA TRP A 93 10.47 6.89 -3.36
C TRP A 93 9.97 7.98 -2.41
N LYS A 94 10.06 9.27 -2.78
CA LYS A 94 9.49 10.38 -1.98
C LYS A 94 7.97 10.25 -1.88
N ALA A 95 7.29 10.01 -3.00
CA ALA A 95 5.83 9.82 -3.00
C ALA A 95 5.43 8.66 -2.09
N GLN A 96 6.12 7.52 -2.20
CA GLN A 96 5.86 6.36 -1.35
C GLN A 96 6.14 6.65 0.12
N ALA A 97 7.24 7.34 0.45
CA ALA A 97 7.60 7.67 1.82
C ALA A 97 6.57 8.59 2.49
N VAL A 98 6.07 9.61 1.80
CA VAL A 98 5.01 10.50 2.32
C VAL A 98 3.68 9.74 2.49
N ALA A 99 3.34 8.85 1.56
CA ALA A 99 2.16 7.99 1.72
C ALA A 99 2.30 7.06 2.93
N ILE A 100 3.46 6.40 3.10
CA ILE A 100 3.77 5.55 4.26
C ILE A 100 3.66 6.36 5.56
N HIS A 101 4.30 7.53 5.64
CA HIS A 101 4.26 8.37 6.84
C HIS A 101 2.81 8.76 7.21
N SER A 102 2.01 9.15 6.22
CA SER A 102 0.59 9.47 6.40
C SER A 102 -0.20 8.27 6.92
N TYR A 103 0.00 7.11 6.32
CA TYR A 103 -0.62 5.86 6.73
C TYR A 103 -0.23 5.47 8.16
N LEU A 104 1.04 5.55 8.52
CA LEU A 104 1.52 5.24 9.87
C LEU A 104 0.92 6.19 10.90
N GLU A 105 0.89 7.50 10.65
CA GLU A 105 0.28 8.49 11.57
C GLU A 105 -1.23 8.27 11.72
N TYR A 106 -1.93 7.90 10.66
CA TYR A 106 -3.35 7.55 10.71
C TYR A 106 -3.57 6.29 11.56
N HIS A 107 -2.86 5.20 11.27
CA HIS A 107 -3.04 3.91 11.95
C HIS A 107 -2.42 3.84 13.35
N LYS A 108 -1.57 4.75 13.72
CA LYS A 108 -1.13 4.97 15.11
C LYS A 108 -2.29 5.25 16.05
N GLN A 109 -3.35 5.90 15.55
CA GLN A 109 -4.56 6.22 16.32
C GLN A 109 -5.67 5.18 16.15
N TYR A 110 -5.85 4.63 14.95
CA TYR A 110 -7.00 3.83 14.53
C TYR A 110 -6.65 2.42 14.06
N GLY A 111 -5.35 2.08 14.03
CA GLY A 111 -4.87 0.83 13.44
C GLY A 111 -5.13 -0.41 14.28
N SER A 112 -5.15 -1.54 13.58
CA SER A 112 -5.20 -2.90 14.15
C SER A 112 -4.05 -3.73 13.60
N SER A 113 -3.91 -4.98 14.07
CA SER A 113 -2.91 -5.91 13.51
C SER A 113 -3.07 -6.15 12.01
N ALA A 114 -4.30 -5.99 11.48
CA ALA A 114 -4.58 -6.11 10.05
C ALA A 114 -4.01 -4.96 9.21
N ASN A 115 -3.61 -3.86 9.83
CA ASN A 115 -3.01 -2.69 9.19
C ASN A 115 -1.48 -2.64 9.35
N ALA A 116 -0.87 -3.69 9.93
CA ALA A 116 0.56 -3.73 10.17
C ALA A 116 1.34 -3.79 8.84
N LEU A 117 2.12 -2.76 8.56
CA LEU A 117 3.03 -2.73 7.41
C LEU A 117 4.23 -3.66 7.66
N ILE A 118 4.86 -4.10 6.58
CA ILE A 118 6.10 -4.87 6.68
C ILE A 118 7.29 -3.91 6.65
N TYR A 119 8.11 -4.01 7.68
CA TYR A 119 9.36 -3.28 7.83
C TYR A 119 10.55 -4.18 7.59
N THR A 120 11.41 -3.83 6.65
CA THR A 120 12.75 -4.46 6.50
C THR A 120 13.74 -3.66 7.34
N PRO A 121 14.43 -4.28 8.33
CA PRO A 121 15.48 -3.62 9.09
C PRO A 121 16.52 -2.99 8.15
N VAL A 122 16.95 -1.76 8.45
CA VAL A 122 17.80 -1.00 7.52
C VAL A 122 19.17 -1.66 7.30
N GLU A 123 19.66 -2.44 8.26
CA GLU A 123 20.88 -3.26 8.15
C GLU A 123 20.74 -4.38 7.13
N ASP A 124 19.53 -4.89 6.90
CA ASP A 124 19.23 -5.96 5.93
C ASP A 124 19.06 -5.43 4.49
N ILE A 125 19.03 -4.11 4.32
CA ILE A 125 18.91 -3.48 3.00
C ILE A 125 20.29 -3.35 2.35
N PRO A 126 20.47 -3.77 1.07
CA PRO A 126 21.73 -3.54 0.35
C PRO A 126 22.15 -2.07 0.42
N SER A 127 23.44 -1.81 0.73
CA SER A 127 23.94 -0.46 1.05
C SER A 127 23.65 0.59 -0.03
N SER A 128 23.74 0.23 -1.31
CA SER A 128 23.42 1.12 -2.43
C SER A 128 21.94 1.51 -2.47
N ALA A 129 21.04 0.55 -2.29
CA ALA A 129 19.60 0.80 -2.25
C ALA A 129 19.24 1.63 -1.01
N ARG A 130 19.77 1.25 0.17
CA ARG A 130 19.56 1.97 1.42
C ARG A 130 19.98 3.44 1.31
N SER A 131 21.16 3.72 0.77
CA SER A 131 21.66 5.09 0.59
C SER A 131 20.77 5.91 -0.35
N ALA A 132 20.34 5.32 -1.47
CA ALA A 132 19.49 6.00 -2.44
C ALA A 132 18.08 6.31 -1.89
N ILE A 133 17.48 5.35 -1.19
CA ILE A 133 16.16 5.50 -0.56
C ILE A 133 16.24 6.49 0.60
N ARG A 134 17.27 6.39 1.46
CA ARG A 134 17.48 7.33 2.57
C ARG A 134 17.53 8.78 2.09
N LYS A 135 18.23 9.06 1.00
CA LYS A 135 18.29 10.40 0.40
C LYS A 135 16.90 10.92 0.01
N ALA A 136 16.03 10.06 -0.52
CA ALA A 136 14.65 10.43 -0.83
C ALA A 136 13.85 10.70 0.44
N VAL A 137 13.87 9.75 1.38
CA VAL A 137 13.14 9.81 2.67
C VAL A 137 13.54 11.04 3.49
N GLU A 138 14.83 11.29 3.67
CA GLU A 138 15.37 12.43 4.44
C GLU A 138 14.80 13.76 3.96
N SER A 139 14.58 13.92 2.65
CA SER A 139 14.04 15.16 2.08
C SER A 139 12.54 15.39 2.33
N VAL A 140 11.79 14.37 2.77
CA VAL A 140 10.32 14.40 2.92
C VAL A 140 9.81 13.78 4.23
N LYS A 141 10.68 13.31 5.11
CA LYS A 141 10.31 12.56 6.32
C LYS A 141 9.35 13.31 7.26
N ASP A 142 9.35 14.64 7.20
CA ASP A 142 8.48 15.50 8.02
C ASP A 142 7.14 15.78 7.31
N GLU A 143 6.88 15.23 6.12
CA GLU A 143 5.68 15.51 5.35
C GLU A 143 4.63 14.40 5.50
N VAL A 144 3.36 14.81 5.59
CA VAL A 144 2.19 13.93 5.60
C VAL A 144 1.09 14.50 4.71
N LEU A 145 0.20 13.63 4.23
CA LEU A 145 -1.01 13.98 3.50
C LEU A 145 -2.15 14.27 4.48
N THR A 146 -2.87 15.34 4.23
CA THR A 146 -4.04 15.74 5.02
C THR A 146 -5.23 16.05 4.13
N TYR A 147 -6.44 15.77 4.61
CA TYR A 147 -7.69 16.18 4.00
C TYR A 147 -8.55 16.86 5.07
N ASN A 148 -9.04 18.07 4.79
CA ASN A 148 -9.78 18.90 5.76
C ASN A 148 -9.05 19.06 7.12
N GLY A 149 -7.71 19.13 7.09
CA GLY A 149 -6.88 19.34 8.27
C GLY A 149 -6.49 18.08 9.06
N SER A 150 -7.06 16.93 8.73
CA SER A 150 -6.73 15.64 9.37
C SER A 150 -5.82 14.81 8.48
N VAL A 151 -4.88 14.05 9.07
CA VAL A 151 -4.06 13.07 8.35
C VAL A 151 -4.95 12.01 7.73
N ILE A 152 -4.64 11.61 6.50
CA ILE A 152 -5.45 10.65 5.74
C ILE A 152 -4.93 9.21 5.85
N ASP A 153 -5.83 8.25 5.63
CA ASP A 153 -5.46 6.86 5.35
C ASP A 153 -4.96 6.77 3.91
N ALA A 154 -3.66 7.03 3.73
CA ALA A 154 -3.02 7.10 2.42
C ALA A 154 -2.65 5.70 1.91
N VAL A 155 -3.64 4.91 1.54
CA VAL A 155 -3.48 3.55 1.03
C VAL A 155 -2.87 3.52 -0.37
N TRP A 156 -2.21 2.42 -0.72
CA TRP A 156 -1.60 2.19 -2.05
C TRP A 156 -1.69 0.72 -2.46
N SER A 157 -1.41 0.44 -3.72
CA SER A 157 -1.30 -0.92 -4.26
C SER A 157 -0.17 -1.02 -5.29
N ALA A 158 0.27 -2.24 -5.58
CA ALA A 158 1.38 -2.47 -6.51
C ALA A 158 1.07 -1.93 -7.91
N SER A 159 -0.11 -2.21 -8.45
CA SER A 159 -0.57 -1.68 -9.73
C SER A 159 -2.09 -1.56 -9.79
N ALA A 160 -2.55 -0.55 -10.52
CA ALA A 160 -3.97 -0.32 -10.78
C ALA A 160 -4.52 -1.23 -11.88
N GLY A 161 -5.81 -1.11 -12.16
CA GLY A 161 -6.55 -1.96 -13.07
C GLY A 161 -6.51 -1.49 -14.53
N TYR A 162 -7.23 -2.23 -15.37
CA TYR A 162 -7.43 -1.95 -16.78
C TYR A 162 -8.90 -2.13 -17.14
N ASN A 163 -9.51 -1.10 -17.68
CA ASN A 163 -10.87 -1.17 -18.19
C ASN A 163 -10.86 -1.66 -19.64
N THR A 164 -11.19 -2.92 -19.83
CA THR A 164 -11.22 -3.57 -21.15
C THR A 164 -12.27 -3.00 -22.10
N GLN A 165 -13.29 -2.32 -21.56
CA GLN A 165 -14.35 -1.69 -22.36
C GLN A 165 -13.91 -0.36 -22.95
N THR A 166 -13.07 0.41 -22.24
CA THR A 166 -12.65 1.76 -22.65
C THR A 166 -11.16 1.83 -23.05
N GLY A 167 -10.36 0.82 -22.68
CA GLY A 167 -8.92 0.81 -22.92
C GLY A 167 -8.13 1.67 -21.90
N VAL A 168 -8.77 2.13 -20.81
CA VAL A 168 -8.15 3.02 -19.81
C VAL A 168 -7.57 2.21 -18.66
N TYR A 169 -6.38 2.58 -18.23
CA TYR A 169 -5.79 2.14 -16.96
C TYR A 169 -6.13 3.14 -15.86
N GLY A 170 -6.49 2.66 -14.67
CA GLY A 170 -6.84 3.56 -13.57
C GLY A 170 -7.00 2.86 -12.23
N THR A 171 -7.12 3.68 -11.18
CA THR A 171 -7.32 3.22 -9.81
C THR A 171 -8.79 2.95 -9.51
N CYS A 172 -9.05 2.25 -8.40
CA CYS A 172 -10.37 1.95 -7.86
C CYS A 172 -10.83 3.04 -6.88
N SER A 173 -12.12 3.30 -6.84
CA SER A 173 -12.69 4.09 -5.75
C SER A 173 -12.81 3.27 -4.46
N SER A 174 -12.74 3.93 -3.30
CA SER A 174 -12.96 3.24 -2.02
C SER A 174 -14.39 2.71 -1.87
N LEU A 175 -15.36 3.33 -2.55
CA LEU A 175 -16.75 2.86 -2.57
C LEU A 175 -16.85 1.49 -3.25
N ASP A 176 -16.27 1.33 -4.44
CA ASP A 176 -16.32 0.09 -5.20
C ASP A 176 -15.52 -1.03 -4.51
N ALA A 177 -14.37 -0.67 -3.95
CA ALA A 177 -13.51 -1.63 -3.26
C ALA A 177 -14.10 -2.12 -1.93
N TRP A 178 -14.59 -1.20 -1.09
CA TRP A 178 -14.89 -1.47 0.34
C TRP A 178 -16.27 -1.03 0.79
N GLY A 179 -17.07 -0.40 -0.07
CA GLY A 179 -18.43 0.08 0.24
C GLY A 179 -18.47 1.35 1.09
N SER A 180 -17.36 2.08 1.18
CA SER A 180 -17.26 3.36 1.91
C SER A 180 -16.70 4.44 1.00
N ASP A 181 -17.46 5.51 0.78
CA ASP A 181 -17.07 6.63 -0.09
C ASP A 181 -16.14 7.59 0.66
N VAL A 182 -14.83 7.35 0.54
CA VAL A 182 -13.79 8.22 1.11
C VAL A 182 -13.44 9.32 0.11
N PRO A 183 -13.60 10.61 0.44
CA PRO A 183 -13.59 11.71 -0.53
C PRO A 183 -12.26 11.88 -1.27
N TYR A 184 -11.14 11.48 -0.70
CA TYR A 184 -9.81 11.55 -1.29
C TYR A 184 -9.34 10.25 -1.98
N LEU A 185 -10.12 9.16 -1.90
CA LEU A 185 -9.83 7.85 -2.52
C LEU A 185 -10.78 7.60 -3.70
N LYS A 186 -10.59 8.36 -4.76
CA LYS A 186 -11.37 8.29 -5.99
C LYS A 186 -10.63 7.51 -7.06
N SER A 187 -11.37 7.02 -8.04
CA SER A 187 -10.80 6.44 -9.25
C SER A 187 -10.16 7.55 -10.11
N VAL A 188 -8.90 7.36 -10.49
CA VAL A 188 -8.14 8.28 -11.35
C VAL A 188 -7.38 7.50 -12.41
N GLU A 189 -7.09 8.12 -13.56
CA GLU A 189 -6.30 7.50 -14.63
C GLU A 189 -4.89 7.18 -14.15
N SER A 190 -4.31 6.11 -14.69
CA SER A 190 -2.95 5.67 -14.39
C SER A 190 -2.36 4.93 -15.59
N PRO A 191 -1.94 5.65 -16.65
CA PRO A 191 -1.71 5.08 -17.99
C PRO A 191 -0.50 4.15 -18.09
N TYR A 192 0.42 4.18 -17.12
CA TYR A 192 1.69 3.47 -17.20
C TYR A 192 1.70 2.10 -16.50
N GLU A 193 0.54 1.59 -16.09
CA GLU A 193 0.41 0.43 -15.21
C GLU A 193 1.09 -0.83 -15.75
N ARG A 194 0.67 -1.32 -16.91
CA ARG A 194 1.23 -2.54 -17.51
C ARG A 194 2.72 -2.41 -17.76
N GLN A 195 3.14 -1.29 -18.36
CA GLN A 195 4.54 -1.05 -18.73
C GLN A 195 5.46 -1.14 -17.50
N TYR A 196 5.06 -0.50 -16.39
CA TYR A 196 5.88 -0.47 -15.19
C TYR A 196 5.70 -1.70 -14.31
N HIS A 197 4.54 -2.33 -14.33
CA HIS A 197 4.36 -3.63 -13.69
C HIS A 197 5.30 -4.68 -14.30
N GLU A 198 5.40 -4.76 -15.62
CA GLU A 198 6.30 -5.67 -16.30
C GLU A 198 7.78 -5.36 -16.01
N LYS A 199 8.18 -4.08 -16.04
CA LYS A 199 9.52 -3.66 -15.65
C LYS A 199 9.84 -4.04 -14.19
N MET A 200 8.88 -3.88 -13.29
CA MET A 200 9.01 -4.13 -11.85
C MET A 200 8.58 -5.55 -11.43
N ARG A 201 8.31 -6.45 -12.38
CA ARG A 201 7.81 -7.80 -12.12
C ARG A 201 8.64 -8.59 -11.11
N ARG A 202 9.95 -8.38 -11.06
CA ARG A 202 10.83 -9.05 -10.06
C ARG A 202 10.59 -8.55 -8.63
N ILE A 203 10.16 -7.30 -8.47
CA ILE A 203 9.80 -6.72 -7.16
C ILE A 203 8.39 -7.17 -6.79
N ILE A 204 7.44 -7.06 -7.71
CA ILE A 204 6.02 -7.39 -7.49
C ILE A 204 5.82 -8.90 -7.33
N GLY A 205 6.60 -9.72 -8.06
CA GLY A 205 6.53 -11.19 -7.99
C GLY A 205 5.30 -11.82 -8.66
N LYS A 206 4.50 -11.03 -9.38
CA LYS A 206 3.27 -11.48 -10.05
C LYS A 206 3.19 -10.91 -11.47
N ASP A 207 2.41 -11.57 -12.33
CA ASP A 207 2.08 -11.08 -13.65
C ASP A 207 0.98 -10.03 -13.60
N TYR A 208 0.98 -9.08 -14.56
CA TYR A 208 -0.09 -8.08 -14.66
C TYR A 208 -1.44 -8.72 -14.93
N ASP A 209 -1.49 -9.60 -15.93
CA ASP A 209 -2.69 -10.38 -16.25
C ASP A 209 -2.63 -11.75 -15.55
N TYR A 210 -3.76 -12.21 -15.06
CA TYR A 210 -3.88 -13.50 -14.39
C TYR A 210 -5.26 -14.11 -14.61
N VAL A 211 -5.33 -15.39 -14.91
CA VAL A 211 -6.58 -16.11 -15.16
C VAL A 211 -6.85 -17.13 -14.05
N GLU A 212 -8.06 -17.11 -13.52
CA GLU A 212 -8.57 -18.10 -12.58
C GLU A 212 -9.82 -18.79 -13.12
N TYR A 213 -9.91 -20.09 -12.90
CA TYR A 213 -11.06 -20.91 -13.30
C TYR A 213 -12.01 -21.18 -12.14
N ASN A 214 -11.53 -21.10 -10.91
CA ASN A 214 -12.29 -21.38 -9.71
C ASN A 214 -12.24 -20.16 -8.77
N ASP A 215 -13.36 -19.91 -8.10
CA ASP A 215 -13.42 -18.95 -7.00
C ASP A 215 -12.46 -19.39 -5.88
N SER A 216 -11.45 -18.60 -5.60
CA SER A 216 -10.42 -18.92 -4.60
C SER A 216 -10.95 -19.03 -3.17
N ARG A 217 -12.14 -18.51 -2.88
CA ARG A 217 -12.78 -18.59 -1.57
C ARG A 217 -13.61 -19.84 -1.38
N THR A 218 -14.25 -20.32 -2.43
CA THR A 218 -15.16 -21.49 -2.39
C THR A 218 -14.56 -22.74 -3.01
N GLY A 219 -13.56 -22.58 -3.89
CA GLY A 219 -13.00 -23.64 -4.72
C GLY A 219 -13.91 -24.09 -5.87
N GLU A 220 -15.10 -23.47 -6.01
CA GLU A 220 -16.07 -23.81 -7.05
C GLU A 220 -15.68 -23.18 -8.40
N PRO A 221 -15.89 -23.91 -9.52
CA PRO A 221 -15.70 -23.34 -10.86
C PRO A 221 -16.58 -22.11 -11.09
N TYR A 222 -16.05 -21.12 -11.80
CA TYR A 222 -16.86 -20.02 -12.29
C TYR A 222 -17.85 -20.54 -13.35
N GLN A 223 -19.13 -20.13 -13.21
CA GLN A 223 -20.19 -20.48 -14.15
C GLN A 223 -20.73 -19.23 -14.85
N SER A 224 -20.84 -18.13 -14.12
CA SER A 224 -21.33 -16.85 -14.61
C SER A 224 -20.85 -15.73 -13.72
N ALA A 225 -20.64 -14.55 -14.28
CA ALA A 225 -20.48 -13.33 -13.50
C ALA A 225 -20.94 -12.12 -14.34
N ASP A 226 -21.59 -11.16 -13.70
CA ASP A 226 -21.83 -9.85 -14.27
C ASP A 226 -20.74 -8.91 -13.81
N THR A 227 -19.86 -8.57 -14.73
CA THR A 227 -18.73 -7.65 -14.55
C THR A 227 -18.83 -6.46 -15.51
N THR A 228 -20.03 -6.19 -16.05
CA THR A 228 -20.23 -5.17 -17.11
C THR A 228 -20.24 -3.74 -16.61
N HIS A 229 -20.60 -3.53 -15.34
CA HIS A 229 -20.63 -2.20 -14.73
C HIS A 229 -19.26 -1.88 -14.15
N LYS A 230 -18.46 -1.10 -14.88
CA LYS A 230 -17.07 -0.78 -14.56
C LYS A 230 -16.91 0.70 -14.20
N ASP A 231 -16.01 0.97 -13.26
CA ASP A 231 -15.48 2.32 -13.05
C ASP A 231 -14.41 2.68 -14.10
N LEU A 232 -13.77 3.84 -13.94
CA LEU A 232 -12.72 4.32 -14.83
C LEU A 232 -11.60 3.30 -15.04
N GLY A 233 -11.11 2.71 -13.96
CA GLY A 233 -9.98 1.77 -13.94
C GLY A 233 -10.36 0.32 -14.24
N GLY A 234 -11.62 0.03 -14.56
CA GLY A 234 -12.10 -1.31 -14.87
C GLY A 234 -12.50 -2.15 -13.65
N PHE A 235 -12.64 -1.53 -12.49
CA PHE A 235 -13.16 -2.20 -11.29
C PHE A 235 -14.67 -2.27 -11.32
N VAL A 236 -15.24 -3.38 -10.85
CA VAL A 236 -16.70 -3.55 -10.84
C VAL A 236 -17.33 -2.58 -9.85
N GLN A 237 -18.33 -1.84 -10.30
CA GLN A 237 -18.97 -0.81 -9.52
C GLN A 237 -19.76 -1.37 -8.33
N TYR A 238 -19.85 -0.54 -7.29
CA TYR A 238 -20.60 -0.84 -6.07
C TYR A 238 -22.01 -1.36 -6.35
N ASN A 239 -22.37 -2.46 -5.68
CA ASN A 239 -23.69 -3.10 -5.72
C ASN A 239 -24.12 -3.71 -7.08
N THR A 240 -23.19 -3.91 -8.02
CA THR A 240 -23.52 -4.46 -9.34
C THR A 240 -22.92 -5.85 -9.58
N LEU A 241 -21.94 -6.29 -8.78
CA LEU A 241 -21.28 -7.59 -8.97
C LEU A 241 -22.20 -8.75 -8.61
N VAL A 242 -22.41 -9.63 -9.58
CA VAL A 242 -23.05 -10.93 -9.39
C VAL A 242 -22.13 -12.02 -9.92
N SER A 243 -21.88 -13.07 -9.13
CA SER A 243 -21.09 -14.23 -9.55
C SER A 243 -21.74 -15.52 -9.07
N ASN A 244 -21.91 -16.50 -9.96
CA ASN A 244 -22.56 -17.78 -9.70
C ASN A 244 -23.92 -17.62 -8.96
N GLY A 245 -24.70 -16.60 -9.38
CA GLY A 245 -26.00 -16.28 -8.79
C GLY A 245 -25.96 -15.58 -7.42
N ARG A 246 -24.78 -15.25 -6.90
CA ARG A 246 -24.60 -14.50 -5.64
C ARG A 246 -24.29 -13.04 -5.92
N SER A 247 -24.98 -12.14 -5.24
CA SER A 247 -24.73 -10.69 -5.32
C SER A 247 -23.73 -10.25 -4.26
N TYR A 248 -22.84 -9.35 -4.65
CA TYR A 248 -21.80 -8.76 -3.79
C TYR A 248 -21.95 -7.25 -3.83
N ARG A 249 -21.94 -6.63 -2.66
CA ARG A 249 -22.12 -5.17 -2.54
C ARG A 249 -20.89 -4.39 -2.97
N TYR A 250 -19.69 -4.91 -2.69
CA TYR A 250 -18.42 -4.31 -3.05
C TYR A 250 -17.37 -5.39 -3.31
N ILE A 251 -16.33 -5.06 -4.04
CA ILE A 251 -15.35 -6.03 -4.56
C ILE A 251 -14.68 -6.83 -3.43
N GLY A 252 -14.33 -6.19 -2.32
CA GLY A 252 -13.69 -6.84 -1.17
C GLY A 252 -14.51 -7.95 -0.51
N GLN A 253 -15.82 -8.04 -0.78
CA GLN A 253 -16.64 -9.20 -0.37
C GLN A 253 -16.40 -10.41 -1.27
N PHE A 254 -16.04 -10.18 -2.52
CA PHE A 254 -15.86 -11.25 -3.52
C PHE A 254 -14.40 -11.74 -3.57
N VAL A 255 -13.41 -10.84 -3.64
CA VAL A 255 -11.99 -11.18 -3.77
C VAL A 255 -11.15 -10.60 -2.64
N SER A 256 -9.99 -11.19 -2.36
CA SER A 256 -9.12 -10.76 -1.28
C SER A 256 -7.88 -9.98 -1.74
N SER A 257 -7.45 -10.13 -2.99
CA SER A 257 -6.17 -9.58 -3.46
C SER A 257 -6.25 -8.76 -4.75
N ARG A 258 -6.80 -9.29 -5.84
CA ARG A 258 -6.88 -8.61 -7.13
C ARG A 258 -8.30 -8.13 -7.38
N TYR A 259 -8.50 -6.82 -7.43
CA TYR A 259 -9.85 -6.24 -7.47
C TYR A 259 -10.34 -5.89 -8.87
N CYS A 260 -9.46 -5.78 -9.88
CA CYS A 260 -9.85 -5.53 -11.26
C CYS A 260 -9.94 -6.85 -12.03
N PHE A 261 -11.11 -7.19 -12.58
CA PHE A 261 -11.32 -8.43 -13.31
C PHE A 261 -12.48 -8.35 -14.30
N ASP A 262 -12.43 -9.27 -15.28
CA ASP A 262 -13.52 -9.58 -16.23
C ASP A 262 -13.87 -11.04 -16.19
N PHE A 263 -15.15 -11.33 -16.43
CA PHE A 263 -15.62 -12.70 -16.65
C PHE A 263 -15.72 -12.98 -18.15
N GLY A 264 -15.28 -14.15 -18.55
CA GLY A 264 -15.36 -14.63 -19.93
C GLY A 264 -15.11 -16.13 -20.05
N THR A 265 -14.67 -16.55 -21.22
CA THR A 265 -14.23 -17.92 -21.49
C THR A 265 -12.83 -17.90 -22.10
N ASP A 266 -12.05 -18.92 -21.77
CA ASP A 266 -10.76 -19.15 -22.42
C ASP A 266 -10.93 -19.67 -23.88
N ALA A 267 -9.83 -19.94 -24.55
CA ALA A 267 -9.83 -20.47 -25.92
C ALA A 267 -10.50 -21.84 -26.07
N SER A 268 -10.68 -22.60 -25.00
CA SER A 268 -11.40 -23.89 -24.96
C SER A 268 -12.90 -23.75 -24.69
N GLY A 269 -13.36 -22.52 -24.40
CA GLY A 269 -14.75 -22.24 -23.98
C GLY A 269 -14.99 -22.44 -22.49
N THR A 270 -13.94 -22.62 -21.69
CA THR A 270 -14.07 -22.79 -20.24
C THR A 270 -14.29 -21.43 -19.55
N PRO A 271 -15.33 -21.27 -18.71
CA PRO A 271 -15.57 -20.03 -17.99
C PRO A 271 -14.39 -19.68 -17.07
N CYS A 272 -14.00 -18.42 -17.06
CA CYS A 272 -12.88 -17.95 -16.25
C CYS A 272 -13.00 -16.48 -15.88
N MET A 273 -12.29 -16.08 -14.82
CA MET A 273 -12.02 -14.70 -14.47
C MET A 273 -10.64 -14.30 -14.93
N THR A 274 -10.52 -13.19 -15.66
CA THR A 274 -9.25 -12.57 -16.02
C THR A 274 -9.05 -11.36 -15.15
N TYR A 275 -7.99 -11.37 -14.36
CA TYR A 275 -7.60 -10.28 -13.44
C TYR A 275 -6.53 -9.40 -14.08
N TYR A 276 -6.58 -8.10 -13.78
CA TYR A 276 -5.64 -7.08 -14.25
C TYR A 276 -5.04 -6.34 -13.06
N GLY A 277 -3.74 -6.05 -13.12
CA GLY A 277 -3.04 -5.37 -12.04
C GLY A 277 -2.83 -6.26 -10.81
N TYR A 278 -2.39 -5.65 -9.70
CA TYR A 278 -2.14 -6.36 -8.46
C TYR A 278 -2.39 -5.49 -7.23
N GLY A 279 -3.32 -5.94 -6.38
CA GLY A 279 -3.78 -5.26 -5.20
C GLY A 279 -5.23 -4.77 -5.32
N HIS A 280 -5.65 -4.01 -4.31
CA HIS A 280 -7.01 -3.46 -4.26
C HIS A 280 -7.23 -2.28 -5.22
N GLY A 281 -6.16 -1.70 -5.77
CA GLY A 281 -6.23 -0.59 -6.74
C GLY A 281 -6.63 0.77 -6.17
N VAL A 282 -6.90 0.92 -4.88
CA VAL A 282 -7.35 2.17 -4.26
C VAL A 282 -6.16 3.04 -3.86
N GLY A 283 -6.26 4.35 -4.05
CA GLY A 283 -5.21 5.30 -3.73
C GLY A 283 -4.05 5.28 -4.72
N MET A 284 -2.80 5.39 -4.26
CA MET A 284 -1.66 5.47 -5.16
C MET A 284 -1.30 4.10 -5.75
N SER A 285 -1.16 4.04 -7.09
CA SER A 285 -0.48 2.92 -7.74
C SER A 285 1.03 3.10 -7.67
N GLN A 286 1.75 2.08 -7.19
CA GLN A 286 3.21 2.09 -7.18
C GLN A 286 3.80 2.08 -8.60
N CYS A 287 3.26 1.25 -9.50
CA CYS A 287 3.65 1.24 -10.91
C CYS A 287 3.33 2.56 -11.59
N GLY A 288 2.14 3.11 -11.36
CA GLY A 288 1.74 4.39 -11.90
C GLY A 288 2.60 5.55 -11.39
N ALA A 289 2.92 5.59 -10.09
CA ALA A 289 3.80 6.60 -9.51
C ALA A 289 5.19 6.60 -10.15
N VAL A 290 5.77 5.40 -10.34
CA VAL A 290 7.06 5.24 -11.04
C VAL A 290 6.93 5.67 -12.50
N GLY A 291 5.83 5.31 -13.16
CA GLY A 291 5.55 5.68 -14.55
C GLY A 291 5.42 7.20 -14.75
N TYR A 292 4.64 7.87 -13.94
CA TYR A 292 4.49 9.33 -13.98
C TYR A 292 5.82 10.07 -13.73
N ALA A 293 6.62 9.58 -12.78
CA ALA A 293 7.94 10.15 -12.54
C ALA A 293 8.89 9.95 -13.74
N ALA A 294 8.83 8.81 -14.42
CA ALA A 294 9.75 8.44 -15.48
C ALA A 294 9.36 9.02 -16.85
N GLU A 295 8.07 9.00 -17.19
CA GLU A 295 7.58 9.35 -18.53
C GLU A 295 7.16 10.84 -18.62
N GLU A 296 6.59 11.38 -17.54
CA GLU A 296 6.10 12.77 -17.50
C GLU A 296 6.98 13.70 -16.66
N GLY A 297 7.97 13.16 -15.95
CA GLY A 297 8.82 13.96 -15.06
C GLY A 297 8.08 14.56 -13.87
N MET A 298 6.95 13.97 -13.46
CA MET A 298 6.21 14.43 -12.31
C MET A 298 7.05 14.30 -11.04
N ASN A 299 7.07 15.35 -10.22
CA ASN A 299 7.62 15.29 -8.89
C ASN A 299 6.64 14.59 -7.92
N TYR A 300 7.13 14.17 -6.74
CA TYR A 300 6.33 13.45 -5.75
C TYR A 300 5.05 14.20 -5.32
N LYS A 301 5.06 15.53 -5.30
CA LYS A 301 3.87 16.33 -4.92
C LYS A 301 2.78 16.22 -5.97
N GLN A 302 3.16 16.28 -7.23
CA GLN A 302 2.22 16.10 -8.35
C GLN A 302 1.65 14.67 -8.36
N ILE A 303 2.49 13.66 -8.13
CA ILE A 303 2.08 12.26 -8.03
C ILE A 303 1.07 12.08 -6.89
N LEU A 304 1.38 12.56 -5.69
CA LEU A 304 0.48 12.43 -4.54
C LEU A 304 -0.83 13.18 -4.72
N GLN A 305 -0.81 14.39 -5.30
CA GLN A 305 -2.01 15.17 -5.58
C GLN A 305 -2.89 14.53 -6.65
N HIS A 306 -2.29 13.78 -7.59
CA HIS A 306 -3.02 13.02 -8.60
C HIS A 306 -3.81 11.87 -7.97
N TYR A 307 -3.17 11.07 -7.11
CA TYR A 307 -3.80 9.88 -6.54
C TYR A 307 -4.70 10.14 -5.33
N TYR A 308 -4.43 11.17 -4.55
CA TYR A 308 -5.22 11.51 -3.36
C TYR A 308 -5.97 12.82 -3.59
N THR A 309 -7.16 12.70 -4.19
CA THR A 309 -7.99 13.82 -4.66
C THR A 309 -8.25 14.86 -3.56
N GLY A 310 -7.81 16.09 -3.78
CA GLY A 310 -8.01 17.19 -2.84
C GLY A 310 -7.20 17.13 -1.54
N ALA A 311 -6.35 16.10 -1.37
CA ALA A 311 -5.42 16.05 -0.25
C ALA A 311 -4.30 17.11 -0.38
N LYS A 312 -3.76 17.52 0.76
CA LYS A 312 -2.67 18.52 0.84
C LYS A 312 -1.51 17.94 1.61
N ILE A 313 -0.30 18.22 1.13
CA ILE A 313 0.93 17.89 1.85
C ILE A 313 1.17 18.94 2.93
N ARG A 314 1.42 18.50 4.16
CA ARG A 314 1.71 19.34 5.33
C ARG A 314 2.91 18.79 6.06
N THR A 315 3.65 19.66 6.74
CA THR A 315 4.66 19.22 7.68
C THR A 315 3.98 18.60 8.89
N SER A 316 4.38 17.39 9.27
CA SER A 316 3.91 16.73 10.48
C SER A 316 4.37 17.54 11.70
N THR A 317 3.43 17.86 12.59
CA THR A 317 3.72 18.60 13.83
C THR A 317 4.09 17.69 15.00
N THR A 318 4.25 16.39 14.77
CA THR A 318 4.68 15.42 15.78
C THR A 318 6.16 15.60 16.13
N ARG A 319 6.55 16.81 16.54
CA ARG A 319 7.75 16.96 17.33
C ARG A 319 7.48 16.38 18.71
N SER A 320 8.16 15.29 19.03
CA SER A 320 8.29 14.77 20.38
C SER A 320 8.47 15.95 21.36
N GLY A 321 7.59 16.04 22.37
CA GLY A 321 7.48 17.18 23.27
C GLY A 321 8.78 17.61 23.93
N GLY A 322 9.51 18.49 23.28
CA GLY A 322 10.47 19.36 23.95
C GLY A 322 9.69 20.44 24.71
N LEU A 323 10.16 20.80 25.87
CA LEU A 323 9.60 21.74 26.88
C LEU A 323 9.16 23.13 26.33
N PHE A 324 9.35 23.42 25.05
CA PHE A 324 9.03 24.69 24.37
C PHE A 324 7.68 24.69 23.62
N GLY A 325 7.01 23.54 23.44
CA GLY A 325 5.70 23.49 22.77
C GLY A 325 4.56 24.06 23.62
N TRP A 326 4.72 24.18 24.93
CA TRP A 326 3.69 24.66 25.84
C TRP A 326 3.56 26.20 25.86
N LEU A 327 4.59 26.94 25.48
CA LEU A 327 4.59 28.41 25.50
C LEU A 327 3.96 29.06 24.27
N ALA A 328 3.80 28.35 23.16
CA ALA A 328 3.18 28.90 21.92
C ALA A 328 1.65 28.97 21.98
N GLY A 329 1.01 28.30 22.93
CA GLY A 329 -0.46 28.28 23.12
C GLY A 329 -1.01 29.42 23.99
N LEU A 330 -0.16 30.23 24.61
CA LEU A 330 -0.57 31.30 25.54
C LEU A 330 -0.73 32.69 24.91
N PHE A 331 -0.45 32.82 23.60
CA PHE A 331 -0.56 34.11 22.87
C PHE A 331 -1.41 33.98 21.60
N ARG A 332 -2.54 33.31 21.68
CA ARG A 332 -3.62 33.44 20.66
C ARG A 332 -4.95 33.58 21.36
#